data_250726defc8bb9fd32eb7d09abfe3bf3
#
_entry.id   250726defc8bb9fd32eb7d09abfe3bf3
#
_cell.length_a   1.000
_cell.length_b   1.000
_cell.length_c   1.000
_cell.angle_alpha   90.00
_cell.angle_beta   90.00
_cell.angle_gamma   90.00
#
_symmetry.space_group_name_H-M   'P 1'
#
loop_
_entity.id
_entity.type
_entity.pdbx_description
1 polymer ?
#
loop_
_entity_poly.entity_id
_entity_poly.type
_entity_poly.pdbx_seq_one_letter_code
_entity_poly.pdbx_strand_id
1 'polypeptide(L)'
;MRTLKCWIIAMIMLLPMVAFAENGTDVPNWRLDAPRDRVVPANLRVDDRLSISGSGQMSPEGLRWLYGRLKDRAVYVVDLRQEPHGFADGVPVSWHTRGNAANAGLSAGEVERREMSLLMSGVGRSMTAYPMGRMDIESGMAAVSFTPSHVSTERMEAELAGLRYVRISAVDMRWPDPEAVDEFMDFYRELSGSRWVHFHCQAGRGRTTTFMALYEILACPNETVEQVAAQQKEIGGIDLAAAGRLEQLRLFHRFADETRPGGFVMRWSDWLRANGM
;
A
#
# COMPACT_ATOMS: atom_id res chain seq x y z
N MET A 1 -57.04 -15.62 -30.32
CA MET A 1 -55.77 -14.85 -30.14
C MET A 1 -55.63 -14.47 -28.69
N ARG A 2 -54.76 -15.17 -27.94
CA ARG A 2 -54.46 -14.90 -26.52
C ARG A 2 -53.11 -14.19 -26.44
N THR A 3 -53.10 -12.95 -26.04
CA THR A 3 -51.89 -12.14 -25.81
C THR A 3 -51.22 -12.57 -24.52
N LEU A 4 -50.02 -13.12 -24.64
CA LEU A 4 -49.16 -13.50 -23.55
C LEU A 4 -48.48 -12.23 -23.04
N LYS A 5 -48.85 -11.75 -21.83
CA LYS A 5 -48.14 -10.66 -21.13
C LYS A 5 -46.92 -11.25 -20.43
N CYS A 6 -45.74 -10.94 -20.98
CA CYS A 6 -44.47 -11.22 -20.32
C CYS A 6 -44.28 -10.28 -19.14
N TRP A 7 -44.28 -10.83 -17.90
CA TRP A 7 -43.88 -10.12 -16.71
C TRP A 7 -42.37 -10.29 -16.54
N ILE A 8 -41.62 -9.23 -16.78
CA ILE A 8 -40.20 -9.18 -16.37
C ILE A 8 -40.18 -8.90 -14.88
N ILE A 9 -39.90 -9.92 -14.08
CA ILE A 9 -39.60 -9.76 -12.66
C ILE A 9 -38.16 -9.31 -12.58
N ALA A 10 -37.96 -8.00 -12.32
CA ALA A 10 -36.66 -7.47 -11.94
C ALA A 10 -36.35 -7.99 -10.53
N MET A 11 -35.49 -9.01 -10.46
CA MET A 11 -34.95 -9.51 -9.21
C MET A 11 -33.89 -8.52 -8.71
N ILE A 12 -34.31 -7.55 -7.90
CA ILE A 12 -33.43 -6.68 -7.14
C ILE A 12 -32.73 -7.60 -6.11
N MET A 13 -31.49 -7.98 -6.39
CA MET A 13 -30.63 -8.59 -5.36
C MET A 13 -30.39 -7.54 -4.28
N LEU A 14 -31.16 -7.61 -3.21
CA LEU A 14 -30.81 -6.97 -1.94
C LEU A 14 -29.57 -7.71 -1.41
N LEU A 15 -28.40 -7.20 -1.72
CA LEU A 15 -27.19 -7.55 -0.97
C LEU A 15 -27.45 -7.17 0.49
N PRO A 16 -27.22 -8.10 1.45
CA PRO A 16 -27.38 -7.74 2.86
C PRO A 16 -26.39 -6.60 3.15
N MET A 17 -26.92 -5.44 3.55
CA MET A 17 -26.12 -4.45 4.24
C MET A 17 -25.58 -5.14 5.49
N VAL A 18 -24.33 -5.54 5.44
CA VAL A 18 -23.62 -5.97 6.64
C VAL A 18 -23.55 -4.74 7.53
N ALA A 19 -24.44 -4.65 8.49
CA ALA A 19 -24.35 -3.70 9.56
C ALA A 19 -23.10 -4.09 10.36
N PHE A 20 -22.02 -3.33 10.18
CA PHE A 20 -20.88 -3.43 11.07
C PHE A 20 -21.31 -2.91 12.43
N ALA A 21 -21.43 -3.80 13.40
CA ALA A 21 -21.64 -3.42 14.79
C ALA A 21 -20.39 -2.68 15.27
N GLU A 22 -20.47 -1.36 15.31
CA GLU A 22 -19.48 -0.50 15.93
C GLU A 22 -19.62 -0.61 17.45
N ASN A 23 -18.72 -1.38 18.06
CA ASN A 23 -18.41 -1.21 19.48
C ASN A 23 -17.29 -0.17 19.58
N GLY A 24 -17.68 1.10 19.80
CA GLY A 24 -16.71 2.16 20.08
C GLY A 24 -16.78 3.33 19.08
N THR A 25 -16.77 4.48 19.62
CA THR A 25 -16.94 5.85 19.14
C THR A 25 -16.05 6.36 17.98
N ASP A 26 -15.43 5.48 17.17
CA ASP A 26 -14.60 5.90 16.05
C ASP A 26 -15.39 5.82 14.74
N VAL A 27 -16.18 6.86 14.46
CA VAL A 27 -16.69 7.08 13.11
C VAL A 27 -15.51 7.21 12.16
N PRO A 28 -15.43 6.41 11.07
CA PRO A 28 -14.33 6.52 10.12
C PRO A 28 -14.31 7.93 9.53
N ASN A 29 -13.35 8.73 9.95
CA ASN A 29 -13.16 10.07 9.40
C ASN A 29 -12.37 9.96 8.09
N TRP A 30 -12.85 10.62 7.05
CA TRP A 30 -12.10 10.75 5.81
C TRP A 30 -10.83 11.55 6.04
N ARG A 31 -9.72 11.03 5.52
CA ARG A 31 -8.41 11.67 5.59
C ARG A 31 -7.94 12.01 4.20
N LEU A 32 -7.32 13.17 4.08
CA LEU A 32 -6.65 13.61 2.86
C LEU A 32 -5.22 13.08 2.89
N ASP A 33 -4.86 12.22 1.94
CA ASP A 33 -3.53 11.60 1.87
C ASP A 33 -2.54 12.39 1.01
N ALA A 34 -3.03 13.03 -0.05
CA ALA A 34 -2.24 13.92 -0.90
C ALA A 34 -3.15 14.93 -1.62
N PRO A 35 -2.62 16.07 -2.08
CA PRO A 35 -3.34 16.95 -3.01
C PRO A 35 -3.73 16.20 -4.28
N ARG A 36 -4.94 16.48 -4.80
CA ARG A 36 -5.51 15.84 -5.99
C ARG A 36 -4.59 15.93 -7.20
N ASP A 37 -3.97 17.06 -7.40
CA ASP A 37 -3.16 17.45 -8.56
C ASP A 37 -1.65 17.23 -8.36
N ARG A 38 -1.27 16.58 -7.25
CA ARG A 38 0.16 16.33 -6.98
C ARG A 38 0.70 15.31 -7.98
N VAL A 39 1.59 15.74 -8.84
CA VAL A 39 2.26 14.90 -9.84
C VAL A 39 3.40 14.11 -9.21
N VAL A 40 4.32 14.78 -8.51
CA VAL A 40 5.45 14.12 -7.83
C VAL A 40 5.05 13.79 -6.39
N PRO A 41 5.00 12.51 -6.00
CA PRO A 41 4.58 12.13 -4.66
C PRO A 41 5.56 12.61 -3.59
N ALA A 42 5.07 12.78 -2.37
CA ALA A 42 5.90 13.15 -1.23
C ALA A 42 6.94 12.05 -0.91
N ASN A 43 8.10 12.46 -0.41
CA ASN A 43 9.17 11.55 0.00
C ASN A 43 9.60 10.58 -1.11
N LEU A 44 9.51 11.01 -2.38
CA LEU A 44 10.00 10.23 -3.50
C LEU A 44 11.52 10.05 -3.40
N ARG A 45 11.96 8.84 -3.52
CA ARG A 45 13.37 8.46 -3.59
C ARG A 45 13.57 7.30 -4.56
N VAL A 46 14.77 7.21 -5.09
CA VAL A 46 15.12 6.29 -6.18
C VAL A 46 16.43 5.57 -5.84
N ASP A 47 16.47 4.27 -6.08
CA ASP A 47 17.69 3.49 -6.16
C ASP A 47 17.78 2.87 -7.56
N ASP A 48 18.51 3.54 -8.43
CA ASP A 48 18.69 3.11 -9.83
C ASP A 48 19.49 1.80 -9.93
N ARG A 49 20.36 1.50 -8.95
CA ARG A 49 21.16 0.25 -8.92
C ARG A 49 20.23 -0.97 -8.92
N LEU A 50 19.14 -0.86 -8.16
CA LEU A 50 18.19 -1.96 -7.96
C LEU A 50 16.94 -1.82 -8.84
N SER A 51 16.80 -0.73 -9.57
CA SER A 51 15.57 -0.39 -10.29
C SER A 51 14.36 -0.37 -9.37
N ILE A 52 14.51 0.26 -8.21
CA ILE A 52 13.43 0.47 -7.24
C ILE A 52 13.26 1.96 -6.90
N SER A 53 12.10 2.29 -6.40
CA SER A 53 11.81 3.62 -5.86
C SER A 53 10.79 3.51 -4.73
N GLY A 54 10.65 4.59 -3.96
CA GLY A 54 9.65 4.65 -2.92
C GLY A 54 9.09 6.05 -2.71
N SER A 55 7.84 6.13 -2.28
CA SER A 55 7.19 7.42 -1.99
C SER A 55 6.05 7.29 -0.97
N GLY A 56 5.43 8.44 -0.67
CA GLY A 56 4.10 8.51 -0.07
C GLY A 56 3.02 8.24 -1.10
N GLN A 57 1.77 8.31 -0.63
CA GLN A 57 0.58 8.11 -1.48
C GLN A 57 0.64 8.97 -2.73
N MET A 58 0.42 8.33 -3.87
CA MET A 58 0.29 9.01 -5.16
C MET A 58 -1.15 9.46 -5.40
N SER A 59 -1.30 10.51 -6.20
CA SER A 59 -2.57 10.83 -6.85
C SER A 59 -2.70 10.03 -8.15
N PRO A 60 -3.87 9.97 -8.80
CA PRO A 60 -4.00 9.40 -10.15
C PRO A 60 -3.05 10.05 -11.17
N GLU A 61 -2.78 11.36 -11.05
CA GLU A 61 -1.78 12.05 -11.86
C GLU A 61 -0.36 11.56 -11.56
N GLY A 62 -0.05 11.29 -10.28
CA GLY A 62 1.23 10.73 -9.86
C GLY A 62 1.46 9.34 -10.44
N LEU A 63 0.42 8.49 -10.49
CA LEU A 63 0.49 7.16 -11.11
C LEU A 63 0.78 7.26 -12.63
N ARG A 64 0.08 8.14 -13.34
CA ARG A 64 0.35 8.40 -14.78
C ARG A 64 1.75 8.94 -15.02
N TRP A 65 2.22 9.85 -14.17
CA TRP A 65 3.57 10.38 -14.24
C TRP A 65 4.63 9.29 -14.02
N LEU A 66 4.44 8.40 -13.05
CA LEU A 66 5.36 7.29 -12.79
C LEU A 66 5.45 6.38 -14.03
N TYR A 67 4.31 5.99 -14.60
CA TYR A 67 4.28 5.20 -15.83
C TYR A 67 5.01 5.90 -16.98
N GLY A 68 4.74 7.17 -17.20
CA GLY A 68 5.35 7.94 -18.30
C GLY A 68 6.87 8.00 -18.22
N ARG A 69 7.45 7.96 -17.01
CA ARG A 69 8.91 7.95 -16.81
C ARG A 69 9.55 6.57 -16.99
N LEU A 70 8.80 5.51 -16.85
CA LEU A 70 9.31 4.13 -16.76
C LEU A 70 8.66 3.18 -17.76
N LYS A 71 7.92 3.70 -18.75
CA LYS A 71 7.08 2.92 -19.70
C LYS A 71 7.80 1.84 -20.51
N ASP A 72 9.15 1.92 -20.58
CA ASP A 72 9.97 0.92 -21.29
C ASP A 72 10.25 -0.35 -20.44
N ARG A 73 9.70 -0.41 -19.24
CA ARG A 73 9.84 -1.50 -18.27
C ARG A 73 8.49 -1.95 -17.75
N ALA A 74 8.41 -3.16 -17.21
CA ALA A 74 7.27 -3.56 -16.39
C ALA A 74 7.34 -2.84 -15.03
N VAL A 75 6.42 -1.92 -14.78
CA VAL A 75 6.41 -1.14 -13.54
C VAL A 75 5.39 -1.72 -12.58
N TYR A 76 5.87 -2.15 -11.42
CA TYR A 76 5.05 -2.63 -10.31
C TYR A 76 4.88 -1.53 -9.27
N VAL A 77 3.65 -1.22 -8.91
CA VAL A 77 3.31 -0.42 -7.73
C VAL A 77 2.98 -1.37 -6.60
N VAL A 78 3.82 -1.36 -5.57
CA VAL A 78 3.65 -2.16 -4.36
C VAL A 78 3.07 -1.27 -3.26
N ASP A 79 1.78 -1.41 -3.05
CA ASP A 79 1.06 -0.72 -1.99
C ASP A 79 1.23 -1.49 -0.66
N LEU A 80 1.85 -0.83 0.30
CA LEU A 80 2.17 -1.38 1.63
C LEU A 80 1.12 -1.01 2.69
N ARG A 81 -0.01 -0.49 2.28
CA ARG A 81 -1.04 0.02 3.20
C ARG A 81 -2.03 -1.08 3.55
N GLN A 82 -2.21 -1.32 4.84
CA GLN A 82 -3.29 -2.15 5.34
C GLN A 82 -4.58 -1.35 5.50
N GLU A 83 -4.47 -0.10 5.92
CA GLU A 83 -5.59 0.80 6.14
C GLU A 83 -6.38 1.05 4.85
N PRO A 84 -7.73 1.19 4.95
CA PRO A 84 -8.56 1.47 3.79
C PRO A 84 -8.23 2.83 3.18
N HIS A 85 -8.10 2.86 1.85
CA HIS A 85 -7.82 4.09 1.08
C HIS A 85 -8.30 3.95 -0.36
N GLY A 86 -8.21 5.03 -1.13
CA GLY A 86 -8.57 5.09 -2.54
C GLY A 86 -8.76 6.53 -2.99
N PHE A 87 -9.57 6.72 -4.01
CA PHE A 87 -9.77 8.03 -4.62
C PHE A 87 -11.26 8.37 -4.68
N ALA A 88 -11.56 9.63 -4.35
CA ALA A 88 -12.88 10.21 -4.49
C ALA A 88 -12.79 11.46 -5.37
N ASP A 89 -13.37 11.44 -6.59
CA ASP A 89 -13.15 12.41 -7.66
C ASP A 89 -11.67 12.71 -7.93
N GLY A 90 -10.82 11.68 -7.82
CA GLY A 90 -9.37 11.78 -7.97
C GLY A 90 -8.62 12.34 -6.76
N VAL A 91 -9.31 12.67 -5.67
CA VAL A 91 -8.70 13.07 -4.40
C VAL A 91 -8.25 11.82 -3.64
N PRO A 92 -6.95 11.67 -3.29
CA PRO A 92 -6.48 10.57 -2.48
C PRO A 92 -7.01 10.66 -1.05
N VAL A 93 -7.75 9.66 -0.62
CA VAL A 93 -8.41 9.62 0.68
C VAL A 93 -8.20 8.30 1.39
N SER A 94 -8.27 8.32 2.72
CA SER A 94 -8.24 7.12 3.55
C SER A 94 -9.16 7.25 4.76
N TRP A 95 -9.34 6.15 5.47
CA TRP A 95 -10.08 6.11 6.74
C TRP A 95 -9.13 5.74 7.86
N HIS A 96 -8.97 6.65 8.80
CA HIS A 96 -8.07 6.45 9.92
C HIS A 96 -8.83 5.89 11.13
N THR A 97 -8.30 4.82 11.70
CA THR A 97 -8.69 4.31 13.01
C THR A 97 -7.51 4.38 13.97
N ARG A 98 -7.75 4.18 15.25
CA ARG A 98 -6.67 4.16 16.25
C ARG A 98 -5.58 3.14 15.87
N GLY A 99 -4.33 3.61 15.81
CA GLY A 99 -3.19 2.78 15.39
C GLY A 99 -3.20 2.38 13.90
N ASN A 100 -4.08 2.99 13.10
CA ASN A 100 -4.22 2.70 11.65
C ASN A 100 -4.49 1.21 11.34
N ALA A 101 -5.21 0.52 12.24
CA ALA A 101 -5.39 -0.94 12.24
C ALA A 101 -6.79 -1.40 11.77
N ALA A 102 -7.49 -0.57 10.99
CA ALA A 102 -8.88 -0.84 10.57
C ALA A 102 -9.09 -2.20 9.87
N ASN A 103 -8.08 -2.70 9.19
CA ASN A 103 -8.13 -3.95 8.41
C ASN A 103 -7.18 -5.02 8.97
N ALA A 104 -6.72 -4.89 10.21
CA ALA A 104 -5.82 -5.87 10.81
C ALA A 104 -6.41 -7.29 10.75
N GLY A 105 -5.62 -8.25 10.25
CA GLY A 105 -6.04 -9.64 10.08
C GLY A 105 -6.90 -9.95 8.85
N LEU A 106 -7.17 -8.96 7.98
CA LEU A 106 -7.85 -9.19 6.72
C LEU A 106 -6.84 -9.50 5.61
N SER A 107 -7.20 -10.41 4.71
CA SER A 107 -6.46 -10.65 3.47
C SER A 107 -6.55 -9.45 2.51
N ALA A 108 -5.59 -9.33 1.58
CA ALA A 108 -5.58 -8.25 0.59
C ALA A 108 -6.91 -8.12 -0.18
N GLY A 109 -7.52 -9.25 -0.56
CA GLY A 109 -8.82 -9.24 -1.25
C GLY A 109 -9.99 -8.79 -0.36
N GLU A 110 -9.96 -9.05 0.95
CA GLU A 110 -10.96 -8.53 1.90
C GLU A 110 -10.78 -7.04 2.12
N VAL A 111 -9.54 -6.57 2.21
CA VAL A 111 -9.20 -5.16 2.31
C VAL A 111 -9.74 -4.39 1.11
N GLU A 112 -9.49 -4.85 -0.12
CA GLU A 112 -9.97 -4.19 -1.35
C GLU A 112 -11.51 -4.14 -1.43
N ARG A 113 -12.20 -5.21 -1.06
CA ARG A 113 -13.67 -5.21 -1.01
C ARG A 113 -14.22 -4.20 0.00
N ARG A 114 -13.57 -4.11 1.16
CA ARG A 114 -13.96 -3.15 2.20
C ARG A 114 -13.71 -1.71 1.76
N GLU A 115 -12.59 -1.45 1.10
CA GLU A 115 -12.27 -0.14 0.53
C GLU A 115 -13.34 0.31 -0.46
N MET A 116 -13.68 -0.54 -1.42
CA MET A 116 -14.71 -0.21 -2.40
C MET A 116 -16.06 0.10 -1.71
N SER A 117 -16.45 -0.67 -0.70
CA SER A 117 -17.68 -0.42 0.06
C SER A 117 -17.65 0.95 0.76
N LEU A 118 -16.52 1.29 1.40
CA LEU A 118 -16.33 2.58 2.07
C LEU A 118 -16.37 3.74 1.07
N LEU A 119 -15.66 3.62 -0.06
CA LEU A 119 -15.64 4.60 -1.13
C LEU A 119 -17.04 4.86 -1.68
N MET A 120 -17.76 3.79 -2.02
CA MET A 120 -19.13 3.87 -2.53
C MET A 120 -20.10 4.51 -1.52
N SER A 121 -19.89 4.33 -0.23
CA SER A 121 -20.72 4.94 0.80
C SER A 121 -20.65 6.47 0.82
N GLY A 122 -19.59 7.06 0.25
CA GLY A 122 -19.39 8.51 0.13
C GLY A 122 -20.02 9.15 -1.10
N VAL A 123 -20.34 8.36 -2.12
CA VAL A 123 -20.87 8.89 -3.39
C VAL A 123 -22.19 9.63 -3.16
N GLY A 124 -22.28 10.88 -3.65
CA GLY A 124 -23.43 11.75 -3.52
C GLY A 124 -23.63 12.35 -2.13
N ARG A 125 -22.70 12.16 -1.19
CA ARG A 125 -22.77 12.75 0.16
C ARG A 125 -21.70 13.83 0.33
N SER A 126 -22.05 14.93 1.01
CA SER A 126 -21.06 15.94 1.38
C SER A 126 -20.10 15.37 2.42
N MET A 127 -18.82 15.40 2.12
CA MET A 127 -17.73 14.85 2.93
C MET A 127 -16.64 15.89 3.13
N THR A 128 -15.94 15.82 4.26
CA THR A 128 -14.76 16.63 4.51
C THR A 128 -13.59 15.69 4.80
N ALA A 129 -12.54 15.76 3.99
CA ALA A 129 -11.29 15.06 4.20
C ALA A 129 -10.28 16.00 4.87
N TYR A 130 -9.73 15.56 6.01
CA TYR A 130 -8.77 16.34 6.80
C TYR A 130 -7.36 15.79 6.58
N PRO A 131 -6.32 16.65 6.44
CA PRO A 131 -4.94 16.19 6.44
C PRO A 131 -4.61 15.52 7.79
N MET A 132 -3.71 14.52 7.76
CA MET A 132 -3.35 13.76 8.96
C MET A 132 -2.25 14.43 9.77
N GLY A 133 -2.54 14.73 11.04
CA GLY A 133 -1.55 15.08 12.06
C GLY A 133 -0.62 16.23 11.65
N ARG A 134 0.70 16.01 11.78
CA ARG A 134 1.72 17.01 11.40
C ARG A 134 1.85 17.21 9.89
N MET A 135 1.21 16.38 9.07
CA MET A 135 1.27 16.52 7.62
C MET A 135 0.58 17.78 7.11
N ASP A 136 -0.40 18.31 7.84
CA ASP A 136 -1.02 19.60 7.52
C ASP A 136 -0.01 20.75 7.59
N ILE A 137 0.89 20.71 8.57
CA ILE A 137 1.96 21.71 8.75
C ILE A 137 3.08 21.49 7.73
N GLU A 138 3.52 20.24 7.55
CA GLU A 138 4.65 19.89 6.67
C GLU A 138 4.26 19.96 5.17
N SER A 139 3.02 19.64 4.82
CA SER A 139 2.54 19.56 3.44
C SER A 139 1.81 20.82 2.96
N GLY A 140 1.44 21.72 3.88
CA GLY A 140 0.60 22.88 3.56
C GLY A 140 -0.82 22.53 3.09
N MET A 141 -1.28 21.29 3.33
CA MET A 141 -2.61 20.85 2.93
C MET A 141 -3.68 21.39 3.88
N ALA A 142 -4.76 21.93 3.31
CA ALA A 142 -5.98 22.28 4.04
C ALA A 142 -7.01 21.17 3.94
N ALA A 143 -7.99 21.15 4.86
CA ALA A 143 -9.16 20.29 4.74
C ALA A 143 -9.92 20.59 3.44
N VAL A 144 -10.40 19.55 2.76
CA VAL A 144 -11.15 19.66 1.52
C VAL A 144 -12.55 19.11 1.72
N SER A 145 -13.57 19.95 1.44
CA SER A 145 -14.97 19.53 1.45
C SER A 145 -15.48 19.36 0.02
N PHE A 146 -16.09 18.22 -0.26
CA PHE A 146 -16.59 17.88 -1.60
C PHE A 146 -17.70 16.84 -1.51
N THR A 147 -18.43 16.66 -2.62
CA THR A 147 -19.46 15.62 -2.77
C THR A 147 -19.00 14.69 -3.90
N PRO A 148 -18.41 13.52 -3.60
CA PRO A 148 -17.90 12.64 -4.63
C PRO A 148 -19.00 12.18 -5.59
N SER A 149 -18.72 12.28 -6.88
CA SER A 149 -19.55 11.70 -7.95
C SER A 149 -18.95 10.39 -8.49
N HIS A 150 -17.64 10.23 -8.33
CA HIS A 150 -16.88 9.08 -8.78
C HIS A 150 -15.89 8.62 -7.71
N VAL A 151 -15.72 7.31 -7.60
CA VAL A 151 -14.73 6.71 -6.69
C VAL A 151 -13.98 5.59 -7.40
N SER A 152 -12.71 5.38 -7.01
CA SER A 152 -11.88 4.31 -7.53
C SER A 152 -10.91 3.80 -6.45
N THR A 153 -10.56 2.51 -6.54
CA THR A 153 -9.46 1.95 -5.74
C THR A 153 -8.12 2.32 -6.36
N GLU A 154 -7.05 2.19 -5.60
CA GLU A 154 -5.72 2.45 -6.15
C GLU A 154 -5.34 1.43 -7.23
N ARG A 155 -5.76 0.17 -7.07
CA ARG A 155 -5.61 -0.84 -8.14
C ARG A 155 -6.20 -0.36 -9.45
N MET A 156 -7.46 0.13 -9.44
CA MET A 156 -8.12 0.60 -10.66
C MET A 156 -7.35 1.73 -11.34
N GLU A 157 -6.88 2.72 -10.57
CA GLU A 157 -6.13 3.85 -11.13
C GLU A 157 -4.73 3.44 -11.61
N ALA A 158 -4.04 2.54 -10.89
CA ALA A 158 -2.74 2.03 -11.30
C ALA A 158 -2.83 1.23 -12.60
N GLU A 159 -3.78 0.30 -12.70
CA GLU A 159 -3.99 -0.51 -13.90
C GLU A 159 -4.45 0.36 -15.08
N LEU A 160 -5.31 1.35 -14.86
CA LEU A 160 -5.71 2.33 -15.87
C LEU A 160 -4.52 3.17 -16.38
N ALA A 161 -3.56 3.47 -15.50
CA ALA A 161 -2.32 4.14 -15.87
C ALA A 161 -1.30 3.24 -16.61
N GLY A 162 -1.57 1.93 -16.73
CA GLY A 162 -0.67 0.96 -17.37
C GLY A 162 0.36 0.34 -16.41
N LEU A 163 0.18 0.50 -15.10
CA LEU A 163 1.03 -0.05 -14.06
C LEU A 163 0.51 -1.42 -13.60
N ARG A 164 1.39 -2.25 -13.04
CA ARG A 164 1.00 -3.48 -12.34
C ARG A 164 0.87 -3.19 -10.86
N TYR A 165 -0.26 -3.55 -10.29
CA TYR A 165 -0.54 -3.27 -8.88
C TYR A 165 -0.42 -4.54 -8.03
N VAL A 166 0.29 -4.41 -6.90
CA VAL A 166 0.44 -5.45 -5.88
C VAL A 166 0.13 -4.84 -4.52
N ARG A 167 -0.72 -5.50 -3.73
CA ARG A 167 -1.00 -5.11 -2.36
C ARG A 167 -0.30 -6.03 -1.39
N ILE A 168 0.48 -5.47 -0.46
CA ILE A 168 1.06 -6.16 0.69
C ILE A 168 0.57 -5.45 1.94
N SER A 169 -0.37 -6.06 2.65
CA SER A 169 -1.09 -5.42 3.75
C SER A 169 -0.24 -5.33 5.03
N ALA A 170 0.69 -4.38 5.09
CA ALA A 170 1.54 -4.17 6.26
C ALA A 170 0.94 -3.16 7.23
N VAL A 171 0.86 -3.54 8.51
CA VAL A 171 0.37 -2.65 9.58
C VAL A 171 1.33 -1.48 9.79
N ASP A 172 0.77 -0.30 10.02
CA ASP A 172 1.55 0.92 10.18
C ASP A 172 2.33 0.97 11.51
N MET A 173 3.37 1.81 11.54
CA MET A 173 4.19 2.14 12.74
C MET A 173 4.98 0.98 13.36
N ARG A 174 4.96 -0.23 12.81
CA ARG A 174 5.69 -1.39 13.34
C ARG A 174 6.43 -2.18 12.26
N TRP A 175 7.15 -3.23 12.65
CA TRP A 175 7.69 -4.23 11.75
C TRP A 175 6.54 -4.99 11.07
N PRO A 176 6.67 -5.35 9.79
CA PRO A 176 5.65 -6.12 9.08
C PRO A 176 5.37 -7.47 9.77
N ASP A 177 4.10 -7.86 9.82
CA ASP A 177 3.70 -9.17 10.29
C ASP A 177 4.30 -10.27 9.40
N PRO A 178 4.52 -11.50 9.91
CA PRO A 178 5.12 -12.57 9.11
C PRO A 178 4.44 -12.84 7.79
N GLU A 179 3.12 -12.73 7.75
CA GLU A 179 2.30 -12.90 6.54
C GLU A 179 2.61 -11.84 5.48
N ALA A 180 2.79 -10.59 5.87
CA ALA A 180 3.14 -9.51 4.94
C ALA A 180 4.56 -9.69 4.37
N VAL A 181 5.49 -10.25 5.16
CA VAL A 181 6.81 -10.61 4.66
C VAL A 181 6.74 -11.82 3.72
N ASP A 182 5.89 -12.79 4.01
CA ASP A 182 5.64 -13.94 3.12
C ASP A 182 5.06 -13.50 1.77
N GLU A 183 4.06 -12.59 1.77
CA GLU A 183 3.50 -12.00 0.55
C GLU A 183 4.58 -11.25 -0.26
N PHE A 184 5.47 -10.53 0.43
CA PHE A 184 6.60 -9.86 -0.21
C PHE A 184 7.58 -10.86 -0.83
N MET A 185 7.88 -11.97 -0.16
CA MET A 185 8.77 -13.01 -0.69
C MET A 185 8.16 -13.71 -1.91
N ASP A 186 6.84 -13.97 -1.88
CA ASP A 186 6.13 -14.53 -3.03
C ASP A 186 6.21 -13.57 -4.22
N PHE A 187 5.93 -12.28 -4.01
CA PHE A 187 6.09 -11.24 -5.02
C PHE A 187 7.53 -11.16 -5.56
N TYR A 188 8.55 -11.16 -4.68
CA TYR A 188 9.96 -11.07 -5.10
C TYR A 188 10.37 -12.23 -6.00
N ARG A 189 9.92 -13.45 -5.70
CA ARG A 189 10.21 -14.64 -6.50
C ARG A 189 9.60 -14.63 -7.90
N GLU A 190 8.45 -13.98 -8.05
CA GLU A 190 7.75 -13.85 -9.33
C GLU A 190 8.34 -12.76 -10.24
N LEU A 191 9.19 -11.90 -9.70
CA LEU A 191 9.80 -10.82 -10.47
C LEU A 191 10.77 -11.36 -11.53
N SER A 192 10.54 -10.96 -12.78
CA SER A 192 11.36 -11.37 -13.93
C SER A 192 11.54 -10.24 -14.93
N GLY A 193 12.56 -10.36 -15.79
CA GLY A 193 12.79 -9.45 -16.91
C GLY A 193 13.14 -8.00 -16.49
N SER A 194 13.05 -7.09 -17.46
CA SER A 194 13.25 -5.66 -17.24
C SER A 194 12.05 -5.08 -16.48
N ARG A 195 12.29 -4.67 -15.25
CA ARG A 195 11.25 -4.22 -14.32
C ARG A 195 11.69 -3.01 -13.49
N TRP A 196 10.71 -2.33 -12.95
CA TRP A 196 10.86 -1.34 -11.90
C TRP A 196 9.85 -1.61 -10.80
N VAL A 197 10.27 -1.54 -9.54
CA VAL A 197 9.38 -1.72 -8.39
C VAL A 197 9.28 -0.42 -7.61
N HIS A 198 8.07 0.12 -7.51
CA HIS A 198 7.79 1.32 -6.74
C HIS A 198 7.03 0.94 -5.47
N PHE A 199 7.67 1.10 -4.32
CA PHE A 199 7.05 0.87 -3.01
C PHE A 199 6.42 2.15 -2.48
N HIS A 200 5.21 2.07 -1.96
CA HIS A 200 4.64 3.21 -1.26
C HIS A 200 3.84 2.79 -0.01
N CYS A 201 3.66 3.73 0.88
CA CYS A 201 2.67 3.70 1.95
C CYS A 201 2.02 5.08 2.05
N GLN A 202 1.30 5.41 3.10
CA GLN A 202 0.69 6.73 3.18
C GLN A 202 1.73 7.86 3.13
N ALA A 203 2.70 7.86 4.06
CA ALA A 203 3.71 8.92 4.14
C ALA A 203 4.99 8.65 3.33
N GLY A 204 5.19 7.43 2.81
CA GLY A 204 6.42 7.06 2.12
C GLY A 204 7.63 6.89 3.03
N ARG A 205 7.43 6.71 4.33
CA ARG A 205 8.51 6.72 5.33
C ARG A 205 8.76 5.32 5.89
N GLY A 206 8.08 4.93 6.96
CA GLY A 206 8.38 3.72 7.75
C GLY A 206 8.29 2.42 6.96
N ARG A 207 7.09 2.05 6.52
CA ARG A 207 6.84 0.82 5.75
C ARG A 207 7.63 0.80 4.44
N THR A 208 7.59 1.90 3.68
CA THR A 208 8.30 2.04 2.41
C THR A 208 9.81 1.81 2.58
N THR A 209 10.47 2.45 3.55
CA THR A 209 11.91 2.24 3.79
C THR A 209 12.21 0.80 4.21
N THR A 210 11.34 0.19 5.04
CA THR A 210 11.52 -1.20 5.46
C THR A 210 11.49 -2.16 4.27
N PHE A 211 10.47 -2.09 3.42
CA PHE A 211 10.36 -3.01 2.29
C PHE A 211 11.42 -2.75 1.20
N MET A 212 11.85 -1.50 0.99
CA MET A 212 13.01 -1.23 0.15
C MET A 212 14.29 -1.85 0.72
N ALA A 213 14.49 -1.81 2.06
CA ALA A 213 15.63 -2.48 2.71
C ALA A 213 15.53 -4.01 2.60
N LEU A 214 14.35 -4.61 2.76
CA LEU A 214 14.16 -6.06 2.53
C LEU A 214 14.51 -6.44 1.09
N TYR A 215 14.06 -5.62 0.12
CA TYR A 215 14.40 -5.84 -1.30
C TYR A 215 15.92 -5.77 -1.54
N GLU A 216 16.60 -4.78 -0.97
CA GLU A 216 18.05 -4.60 -1.09
C GLU A 216 18.81 -5.78 -0.48
N ILE A 217 18.43 -6.29 0.70
CA ILE A 217 19.00 -7.50 1.33
C ILE A 217 18.90 -8.72 0.39
N LEU A 218 17.76 -8.88 -0.27
CA LEU A 218 17.57 -10.00 -1.21
C LEU A 218 18.42 -9.83 -2.49
N ALA A 219 18.55 -8.60 -2.99
CA ALA A 219 19.25 -8.29 -4.23
C ALA A 219 20.77 -8.19 -4.07
N CYS A 220 21.26 -7.79 -2.88
CA CYS A 220 22.65 -7.48 -2.59
C CYS A 220 23.23 -8.39 -1.47
N PRO A 221 23.49 -9.67 -1.73
CA PRO A 221 23.89 -10.64 -0.69
C PRO A 221 25.20 -10.33 0.03
N ASN A 222 26.02 -9.44 -0.51
CA ASN A 222 27.31 -9.09 0.07
C ASN A 222 27.26 -7.81 0.93
N GLU A 223 26.12 -7.14 0.97
CA GLU A 223 25.95 -5.94 1.79
C GLU A 223 25.51 -6.33 3.22
N THR A 224 26.13 -5.70 4.21
CA THR A 224 25.69 -5.87 5.62
C THR A 224 24.40 -5.09 5.88
N VAL A 225 23.69 -5.46 6.93
CA VAL A 225 22.48 -4.74 7.34
C VAL A 225 22.75 -3.27 7.62
N GLU A 226 23.92 -2.95 8.17
CA GLU A 226 24.36 -1.57 8.43
C GLU A 226 24.57 -0.78 7.14
N GLN A 227 25.13 -1.42 6.11
CA GLN A 227 25.30 -0.81 4.78
C GLN A 227 23.93 -0.54 4.12
N VAL A 228 23.04 -1.54 4.14
CA VAL A 228 21.67 -1.39 3.65
C VAL A 228 20.95 -0.25 4.38
N ALA A 229 21.02 -0.21 5.73
CA ALA A 229 20.38 0.84 6.52
C ALA A 229 20.95 2.23 6.20
N ALA A 230 22.26 2.33 6.00
CA ALA A 230 22.91 3.59 5.62
C ALA A 230 22.49 4.04 4.21
N GLN A 231 22.47 3.12 3.25
CA GLN A 231 22.03 3.38 1.87
C GLN A 231 20.58 3.88 1.83
N GLN A 232 19.68 3.19 2.54
CA GLN A 232 18.27 3.59 2.60
C GLN A 232 18.09 5.00 3.22
N LYS A 233 18.90 5.33 4.23
CA LYS A 233 18.91 6.68 4.82
C LYS A 233 19.47 7.72 3.86
N GLU A 234 20.55 7.42 3.14
CA GLU A 234 21.21 8.31 2.19
C GLU A 234 20.27 8.71 1.05
N ILE A 235 19.49 7.78 0.50
CA ILE A 235 18.51 8.08 -0.56
C ILE A 235 17.23 8.77 -0.04
N GLY A 236 17.12 9.09 1.24
CA GLY A 236 15.99 9.81 1.82
C GLY A 236 14.97 8.96 2.59
N GLY A 237 15.29 7.71 2.88
CA GLY A 237 14.52 6.86 3.79
C GLY A 237 14.65 7.30 5.25
N ILE A 238 13.89 6.64 6.13
CA ILE A 238 14.04 6.85 7.58
C ILE A 238 15.35 6.23 8.07
N ASP A 239 15.85 6.72 9.20
CA ASP A 239 16.92 6.06 9.95
C ASP A 239 16.38 4.76 10.58
N LEU A 240 16.68 3.63 9.97
CA LEU A 240 16.21 2.30 10.42
C LEU A 240 16.81 1.92 11.79
N ALA A 241 18.02 2.41 12.11
CA ALA A 241 18.64 2.20 13.40
C ALA A 241 17.88 2.97 14.49
N ALA A 242 17.66 4.26 14.28
CA ALA A 242 16.90 5.10 15.21
C ALA A 242 15.44 4.64 15.35
N ALA A 243 14.88 4.02 14.32
CA ALA A 243 13.55 3.42 14.35
C ALA A 243 13.49 2.05 15.03
N GLY A 244 14.62 1.54 15.56
CA GLY A 244 14.69 0.25 16.25
C GLY A 244 14.49 -0.98 15.37
N ARG A 245 14.81 -0.91 14.06
CA ARG A 245 14.51 -1.97 13.09
C ARG A 245 15.70 -2.86 12.72
N LEU A 246 16.90 -2.57 13.21
CA LEU A 246 18.11 -3.30 12.81
C LEU A 246 18.07 -4.78 13.20
N GLU A 247 17.55 -5.12 14.37
CA GLU A 247 17.49 -6.52 14.83
C GLU A 247 16.61 -7.37 13.89
N GLN A 248 15.46 -6.85 13.51
CA GLN A 248 14.58 -7.54 12.57
C GLN A 248 15.19 -7.62 11.16
N LEU A 249 15.93 -6.59 10.73
CA LEU A 249 16.66 -6.64 9.46
C LEU A 249 17.79 -7.68 9.50
N ARG A 250 18.54 -7.81 10.61
CA ARG A 250 19.55 -8.86 10.78
C ARG A 250 18.93 -10.26 10.75
N LEU A 251 17.76 -10.40 11.37
CA LEU A 251 17.01 -11.64 11.36
C LEU A 251 16.58 -12.00 9.92
N PHE A 252 16.05 -11.02 9.19
CA PHE A 252 15.67 -11.22 7.80
C PHE A 252 16.89 -11.48 6.88
N HIS A 253 18.01 -10.82 7.13
CA HIS A 253 19.25 -11.06 6.39
C HIS A 253 19.72 -12.52 6.59
N ARG A 254 19.72 -13.01 7.85
CA ARG A 254 20.03 -14.41 8.14
C ARG A 254 19.08 -15.39 7.40
N PHE A 255 17.78 -15.12 7.43
CA PHE A 255 16.81 -15.89 6.65
C PHE A 255 17.13 -15.87 5.15
N ALA A 256 17.45 -14.71 4.59
CA ALA A 256 17.80 -14.58 3.18
C ALA A 256 19.04 -15.39 2.82
N ASP A 257 20.09 -15.38 3.64
CA ASP A 257 21.31 -16.16 3.42
C ASP A 257 21.05 -17.65 3.48
N GLU A 258 20.29 -18.12 4.47
CA GLU A 258 19.98 -19.55 4.64
C GLU A 258 19.07 -20.09 3.53
N THR A 259 18.17 -19.26 2.97
CA THR A 259 17.16 -19.72 1.99
C THR A 259 17.53 -19.42 0.53
N ARG A 260 18.49 -18.54 0.28
CA ARG A 260 18.96 -18.17 -1.05
C ARG A 260 19.41 -19.36 -1.92
N PRO A 261 20.20 -20.36 -1.41
CA PRO A 261 20.58 -21.51 -2.21
C PRO A 261 19.38 -22.32 -2.71
N GLY A 262 18.28 -22.32 -1.98
CA GLY A 262 17.02 -22.97 -2.35
C GLY A 262 16.05 -22.07 -3.14
N GLY A 263 16.48 -20.89 -3.60
CA GLY A 263 15.62 -19.95 -4.34
C GLY A 263 14.50 -19.31 -3.50
N PHE A 264 14.73 -19.16 -2.20
CA PHE A 264 13.77 -18.56 -1.25
C PHE A 264 12.42 -19.30 -1.18
N VAL A 265 12.40 -20.62 -1.38
CA VAL A 265 11.14 -21.41 -1.35
C VAL A 265 10.55 -21.49 0.06
N MET A 266 11.42 -21.49 1.10
CA MET A 266 10.96 -21.47 2.49
C MET A 266 10.28 -20.13 2.81
N ARG A 267 9.10 -20.17 3.41
CA ARG A 267 8.41 -18.98 3.85
C ARG A 267 9.07 -18.39 5.09
N TRP A 268 9.01 -17.09 5.22
CA TRP A 268 9.52 -16.38 6.40
C TRP A 268 8.84 -16.84 7.69
N SER A 269 7.51 -16.97 7.68
CA SER A 269 6.72 -17.45 8.82
C SER A 269 7.08 -18.87 9.24
N ASP A 270 7.40 -19.75 8.28
CA ASP A 270 7.85 -21.13 8.56
C ASP A 270 9.25 -21.15 9.14
N TRP A 271 10.14 -20.32 8.59
CA TRP A 271 11.51 -20.19 9.09
C TRP A 271 11.55 -19.66 10.52
N LEU A 272 10.73 -18.64 10.85
CA LEU A 272 10.59 -18.15 12.23
C LEU A 272 10.16 -19.28 13.18
N ARG A 273 9.12 -20.01 12.83
CA ARG A 273 8.64 -21.15 13.64
C ARG A 273 9.70 -22.22 13.84
N ALA A 274 10.44 -22.56 12.79
CA ALA A 274 11.53 -23.54 12.85
C ALA A 274 12.69 -23.09 13.77
N ASN A 275 12.86 -21.79 13.94
CA ASN A 275 13.87 -21.18 14.82
C ASN A 275 13.32 -20.79 16.21
N GLY A 276 12.09 -21.19 16.57
CA GLY A 276 11.48 -20.95 17.90
C GLY A 276 11.08 -19.49 18.15
N MET A 277 10.75 -18.75 17.11
CA MET A 277 10.41 -17.31 17.13
C MET A 277 8.95 -17.05 16.74
#